data_bf0084b3df3fac4eef64be6e1f0bc38b
#
_entry.id   bf0084b3df3fac4eef64be6e1f0bc38b
#
_cell.length_a   1.000
_cell.length_b   1.000
_cell.length_c   1.000
_cell.angle_alpha   90.00
_cell.angle_beta   90.00
_cell.angle_gamma   90.00
#
_symmetry.space_group_name_H-M   'P 1'
#
loop_
_entity.id
_entity.type
_entity.pdbx_description
1 polymer ?
#
loop_
_entity_poly.entity_id
_entity_poly.type
_entity_poly.pdbx_seq_one_letter_code
_entity_poly.pdbx_strand_id
1 'polypeptide(L)' 'MYHPTIIERAFEVAQTSTTIEEIKHVLKNEGYSNVDAHLSGPSIRADLKKRFIRDQH' A
#
# COMPACT_ATOMS: atom_id res chain seq x y z
N MET A 1 -4.03 18.50 11.31
CA MET A 1 -3.18 17.30 11.29
C MET A 1 -3.55 16.43 10.11
N TYR A 2 -2.57 15.91 9.43
CA TYR A 2 -2.80 15.18 8.19
C TYR A 2 -3.14 13.72 8.48
N HIS A 3 -4.29 13.27 7.97
CA HIS A 3 -4.72 11.88 8.09
C HIS A 3 -5.09 11.37 6.71
N PRO A 4 -4.17 10.76 6.01
CA PRO A 4 -4.48 10.25 4.68
C PRO A 4 -5.48 9.09 4.76
N THR A 5 -6.26 8.95 3.69
CA THR A 5 -7.11 7.76 3.57
C THR A 5 -6.20 6.55 3.45
N ILE A 6 -6.78 5.37 3.68
CA ILE A 6 -6.01 4.13 3.57
C ILE A 6 -5.40 3.99 2.17
N ILE A 7 -6.13 4.43 1.14
CA ILE A 7 -5.62 4.33 -0.23
C ILE A 7 -4.45 5.28 -0.44
N GLU A 8 -4.57 6.52 0.02
CA GLU A 8 -3.47 7.49 -0.10
C GLU A 8 -2.23 6.98 0.63
N ARG A 9 -2.44 6.46 1.84
CA ARG A 9 -1.32 5.97 2.63
C ARG A 9 -0.69 4.74 1.98
N ALA A 10 -1.51 3.88 1.37
CA ALA A 10 -1.01 2.70 0.68
C ALA A 10 -0.06 3.10 -0.45
N PHE A 11 -0.40 4.14 -1.21
CA PHE A 11 0.49 4.62 -2.27
C PHE A 11 1.79 5.16 -1.71
N GLU A 12 1.74 5.86 -0.58
CA GLU A 12 2.95 6.35 0.07
C GLU A 12 3.84 5.20 0.51
N VAL A 13 3.23 4.19 1.14
CA VAL A 13 3.97 3.04 1.64
C VAL A 13 4.55 2.21 0.50
N ALA A 14 3.82 2.15 -0.62
CA ALA A 14 4.29 1.38 -1.78
C ALA A 14 5.63 1.88 -2.29
N GLN A 15 5.94 3.15 -2.12
CA GLN A 15 7.20 3.70 -2.59
C GLN A 15 8.40 3.14 -1.84
N THR A 16 8.18 2.53 -0.68
CA THR A 16 9.25 1.91 0.10
C THR A 16 9.00 0.42 0.30
N SER A 17 8.09 -0.15 -0.47
CA SER A 17 7.74 -1.57 -0.36
C SER A 17 8.06 -2.30 -1.66
N THR A 18 8.14 -3.61 -1.57
CA THR A 18 8.35 -4.45 -2.75
C THR A 18 7.23 -5.45 -2.97
N THR A 19 6.32 -5.59 -2.01
CA THR A 19 5.18 -6.51 -2.13
C THR A 19 3.93 -5.87 -1.55
N ILE A 20 2.78 -6.38 -1.98
CA ILE A 20 1.50 -5.96 -1.41
C ILE A 20 1.42 -6.34 0.07
N GLU A 21 1.99 -7.48 0.44
CA GLU A 21 1.96 -7.92 1.83
C GLU A 21 2.67 -6.94 2.76
N GLU A 22 3.77 -6.37 2.30
CA GLU A 22 4.46 -5.36 3.09
C GLU A 22 3.58 -4.15 3.34
N ILE A 23 2.88 -3.70 2.30
CA ILE A 23 1.97 -2.56 2.43
C ILE A 23 0.89 -2.87 3.46
N LYS A 24 0.28 -4.05 3.36
CA LYS A 24 -0.77 -4.43 4.29
C LYS A 24 -0.26 -4.45 5.72
N HIS A 25 0.93 -4.98 5.92
CA HIS A 25 1.52 -5.08 7.24
C HIS A 25 1.72 -3.69 7.86
N VAL A 26 2.28 -2.78 7.09
CA VAL A 26 2.52 -1.42 7.58
C VAL A 26 1.21 -0.73 7.93
N LEU A 27 0.21 -0.85 7.06
CA LEU A 27 -1.08 -0.21 7.29
C LEU A 27 -1.76 -0.76 8.54
N LYS A 28 -1.68 -2.05 8.75
CA LYS A 28 -2.26 -2.65 9.96
C LYS A 28 -1.55 -2.14 11.21
N ASN A 29 -0.24 -2.01 11.15
CA ASN A 29 0.53 -1.48 12.27
C ASN A 29 0.20 -0.02 12.55
N GLU A 30 -0.21 0.72 11.53
CA GLU A 30 -0.59 2.12 11.72
C GLU A 30 -2.02 2.29 12.20
N GLY A 31 -2.74 1.19 12.37
CA GLY A 31 -4.09 1.25 12.94
C GLY A 31 -5.22 1.32 11.93
N TYR A 32 -4.93 1.17 10.65
CA TYR A 32 -6.00 1.12 9.66
C TYR A 32 -6.77 -0.19 9.78
N SER A 33 -8.07 -0.12 9.57
CA SER A 33 -8.93 -1.31 9.58
C SER A 33 -9.31 -1.68 8.16
N ASN A 34 -9.74 -2.93 8.00
CA ASN A 34 -10.19 -3.45 6.70
C ASN A 34 -9.13 -3.32 5.61
N VAL A 35 -7.88 -3.45 5.99
CA VAL A 35 -6.77 -3.29 5.06
C VAL A 35 -6.87 -4.28 3.91
N ASP A 36 -7.15 -5.55 4.22
CA ASP A 36 -7.25 -6.57 3.17
C ASP A 36 -8.37 -6.26 2.19
N ALA A 37 -9.51 -5.81 2.70
CA ALA A 37 -10.64 -5.50 1.83
C ALA A 37 -10.31 -4.34 0.89
N HIS A 38 -9.66 -3.32 1.41
CA HIS A 38 -9.33 -2.15 0.60
C HIS A 38 -8.27 -2.46 -0.47
N LEU A 39 -7.37 -3.37 -0.18
CA LEU A 39 -6.25 -3.66 -1.08
C LEU A 39 -6.45 -4.95 -1.88
N SER A 40 -7.67 -5.50 -1.90
CA SER A 40 -7.93 -6.76 -2.60
C SER A 40 -8.31 -6.56 -4.06
N GLY A 41 -8.70 -5.35 -4.45
CA GLY A 41 -9.16 -5.10 -5.82
C GLY A 41 -8.00 -5.20 -6.82
N PRO A 42 -8.28 -5.71 -8.02
CA PRO A 42 -7.21 -5.86 -9.02
C PRO A 42 -6.65 -4.52 -9.49
N SER A 43 -7.49 -3.51 -9.61
CA SER A 43 -7.02 -2.19 -10.07
C SER A 43 -6.08 -1.54 -9.08
N ILE A 44 -6.46 -1.53 -7.80
CA ILE A 44 -5.62 -0.90 -6.78
C ILE A 44 -4.30 -1.66 -6.64
N ARG A 45 -4.34 -2.98 -6.71
CA ARG A 45 -3.12 -3.78 -6.61
C ARG A 45 -2.17 -3.50 -7.76
N ALA A 46 -2.72 -3.38 -8.98
CA ALA A 46 -1.89 -3.07 -10.14
C ALA A 46 -1.25 -1.69 -9.98
N ASP A 47 -2.02 -0.71 -9.52
CA ASP A 47 -1.50 0.64 -9.32
C ASP A 47 -0.41 0.67 -8.26
N LEU A 48 -0.60 -0.06 -7.17
CA LEU A 48 0.40 -0.11 -6.11
C LEU A 48 1.69 -0.74 -6.59
N LYS A 49 1.58 -1.78 -7.40
CA LYS A 49 2.77 -2.45 -7.93
C LYS A 49 3.61 -1.52 -8.77
N LYS A 50 3.00 -0.58 -9.45
CA LYS A 50 3.73 0.39 -10.26
C LYS A 50 4.59 1.31 -9.42
N ARG A 51 4.29 1.43 -8.14
CA ARG A 51 5.02 2.33 -7.25
C ARG A 51 6.07 1.64 -6.40
N PHE A 52 6.14 0.31 -6.50
CA PHE A 52 7.12 -0.44 -5.70
C PHE A 52 8.53 -0.02 -6.04
N ILE A 53 9.42 -0.18 -5.05
CA ILE A 53 10.85 -0.06 -5.29
C ILE A 53 11.21 -1.08 -6.36
N ARG A 54 11.91 -0.64 -7.38
CA ARG A 54 12.32 -1.51 -8.46
C ARG A 54 13.82 -1.60 -8.50
N ASP A 55 14.28 -2.81 -8.67
CA ASP A 55 15.68 -3.09 -8.83
C ASP A 55 15.96 -3.13 -10.32
N GLN A 56 16.22 -1.99 -10.89
CA GLN A 56 16.36 -1.85 -12.33
C GLN A 56 17.76 -2.16 -12.79
N HIS A 57 17.86 -2.79 -13.92
CA HIS A 57 19.16 -3.14 -14.51
C HIS A 57 19.24 -2.72 -15.93
#